data_c64c080bfb663b31810226c649fbbf69
#
_entry.id   c64c080bfb663b31810226c649fbbf69
#
_cell.length_a   1.000
_cell.length_b   1.000
_cell.length_c   1.000
_cell.angle_alpha   90.00
_cell.angle_beta   90.00
_cell.angle_gamma   90.00
#
_symmetry.space_group_name_H-M   'P 1'
#
loop_
_entity.id
_entity.type
_entity.pdbx_description
1 polymer ?
#
loop_
_entity_poly.entity_id
_entity_poly.type
_entity_poly.pdbx_seq_one_letter_code
_entity_poly.pdbx_strand_id
1 'polypeptide(L)'
;MSVASSSQRMTSMDAAEDGRTRSVGFGCVMSCLRRVFIVCLGIAALPLSESWSPLAAQEVVSREFETKAEVISLLGKFVTWPSAVVPSAQRPLTIGLLGHDPFIENGVNQLDQVVAAERAKGRAIVVRRFDSAKNYQTCHILYVSDTAAPNSVEQAFKERLDAALKLTAGEPVLLLGAAPGLGSRGVAANMLFDRTNNRIRLEINPDAAARNGLKVAPQLLRLPVVEIVRDK
;
A
#
# COMPACT_ATOMS: atom_id res chain seq x y z
N MET A 1 18.39 -36.97 -44.60
CA MET A 1 17.19 -37.12 -45.43
C MET A 1 16.29 -36.01 -45.05
N SER A 2 16.33 -34.99 -45.81
CA SER A 2 15.46 -34.46 -46.86
C SER A 2 14.33 -33.63 -46.22
N VAL A 3 14.43 -32.27 -46.26
CA VAL A 3 14.03 -31.29 -47.32
C VAL A 3 12.52 -31.24 -47.45
N ALA A 4 11.77 -30.13 -47.38
CA ALA A 4 11.75 -28.83 -48.03
C ALA A 4 10.61 -28.02 -47.38
N SER A 5 10.67 -26.67 -47.11
CA SER A 5 10.65 -25.54 -48.03
C SER A 5 9.40 -25.39 -48.90
N SER A 6 8.69 -24.26 -48.69
CA SER A 6 7.92 -23.44 -49.63
C SER A 6 7.19 -22.35 -48.82
N SER A 7 7.47 -21.10 -48.86
CA SER A 7 7.74 -20.03 -49.90
C SER A 7 6.55 -19.65 -50.77
N GLN A 8 6.29 -18.32 -50.73
CA GLN A 8 5.66 -17.45 -51.76
C GLN A 8 4.13 -17.37 -51.73
N ARG A 9 3.46 -16.21 -51.87
CA ARG A 9 3.70 -14.95 -52.65
C ARG A 9 2.65 -13.95 -52.19
N MET A 10 2.86 -12.77 -51.82
CA MET A 10 2.94 -11.52 -52.58
C MET A 10 2.04 -11.42 -53.83
N THR A 11 0.98 -10.58 -53.74
CA THR A 11 0.49 -9.79 -54.90
C THR A 11 -0.07 -8.47 -54.40
N SER A 12 0.59 -7.45 -54.84
CA SER A 12 0.18 -6.06 -55.02
C SER A 12 -0.72 -5.91 -56.21
N MET A 13 -1.52 -4.86 -56.25
CA MET A 13 -1.89 -4.00 -57.40
C MET A 13 -3.08 -3.15 -56.99
N ASP A 14 -2.93 -1.89 -56.82
CA ASP A 14 -2.86 -0.78 -57.76
C ASP A 14 -4.24 -0.23 -58.17
N ALA A 15 -4.40 1.01 -57.83
CA ALA A 15 -4.76 2.18 -58.64
C ALA A 15 -6.20 2.33 -59.16
N ALA A 16 -6.76 3.47 -58.87
CA ALA A 16 -7.09 4.56 -59.80
C ALA A 16 -8.07 5.54 -59.14
N GLU A 17 -7.63 6.71 -58.95
CA GLU A 17 -8.09 8.01 -59.46
C GLU A 17 -9.44 8.03 -60.20
N ASP A 18 -10.38 8.85 -59.77
CA ASP A 18 -11.00 9.81 -60.67
C ASP A 18 -11.55 11.01 -59.87
N GLY A 19 -11.10 12.15 -60.26
CA GLY A 19 -11.51 13.44 -59.80
C GLY A 19 -12.76 13.93 -60.53
N ARG A 20 -13.54 14.74 -59.86
CA ARG A 20 -14.35 15.77 -60.52
C ARG A 20 -14.67 16.92 -59.58
N THR A 21 -13.96 17.97 -59.82
CA THR A 21 -14.32 19.35 -59.56
C THR A 21 -15.66 19.70 -60.16
N ARG A 22 -16.51 20.38 -59.39
CA ARG A 22 -17.39 21.41 -59.97
C ARG A 22 -17.67 22.49 -58.89
N SER A 23 -17.29 23.63 -59.31
CA SER A 23 -17.42 24.95 -58.79
C SER A 23 -18.83 25.52 -58.91
N VAL A 24 -19.00 26.59 -58.18
CA VAL A 24 -19.82 27.82 -58.47
C VAL A 24 -21.24 27.83 -57.92
N GLY A 25 -21.44 28.83 -57.09
CA GLY A 25 -22.74 29.33 -56.69
C GLY A 25 -22.62 30.50 -55.72
N PHE A 26 -22.12 31.63 -56.26
CA PHE A 26 -22.24 32.95 -55.66
C PHE A 26 -23.74 33.33 -55.60
N GLY A 27 -24.21 33.74 -54.44
CA GLY A 27 -25.56 34.25 -54.26
C GLY A 27 -25.60 35.22 -53.09
N CYS A 28 -25.28 36.42 -53.43
CA CYS A 28 -25.50 37.67 -52.75
C CYS A 28 -26.98 37.86 -52.34
N VAL A 29 -27.21 38.52 -51.30
CA VAL A 29 -28.15 39.64 -51.03
C VAL A 29 -28.54 39.61 -49.56
N MET A 30 -27.93 40.39 -48.81
CA MET A 30 -28.36 41.60 -48.09
C MET A 30 -29.89 41.76 -47.98
N SER A 31 -30.47 41.64 -46.78
CA SER A 31 -31.48 42.61 -46.32
C SER A 31 -31.89 42.44 -44.88
N CYS A 32 -31.97 43.55 -44.26
CA CYS A 32 -32.80 44.03 -43.15
C CYS A 32 -32.41 43.70 -41.70
N LEU A 33 -31.74 44.72 -41.22
CA LEU A 33 -32.02 45.37 -39.90
C LEU A 33 -33.47 45.23 -39.45
N ARG A 34 -33.66 44.79 -38.24
CA ARG A 34 -34.45 45.43 -37.18
C ARG A 34 -34.97 44.41 -36.18
N ARG A 35 -34.59 44.60 -35.02
CA ARG A 35 -35.36 44.64 -33.75
C ARG A 35 -34.62 44.02 -32.60
N VAL A 36 -34.10 44.90 -31.79
CA VAL A 36 -34.53 45.18 -30.43
C VAL A 36 -34.04 44.22 -29.38
N PHE A 37 -33.03 44.72 -28.69
CA PHE A 37 -32.84 44.66 -27.25
C PHE A 37 -33.87 43.83 -26.45
N ILE A 38 -33.48 42.70 -25.90
CA ILE A 38 -33.86 42.33 -24.57
C ILE A 38 -32.58 41.80 -23.92
N VAL A 39 -32.03 42.64 -23.05
CA VAL A 39 -31.03 42.28 -22.07
C VAL A 39 -31.74 41.46 -21.00
N CYS A 40 -31.68 40.14 -21.10
CA CYS A 40 -31.94 39.29 -19.96
C CYS A 40 -30.61 38.97 -19.31
N LEU A 41 -30.33 39.73 -18.27
CA LEU A 41 -29.30 39.49 -17.29
C LEU A 41 -29.67 38.23 -16.51
N GLY A 42 -29.40 37.09 -17.10
CA GLY A 42 -29.47 35.79 -16.44
C GLY A 42 -28.14 35.56 -15.71
N ILE A 43 -28.08 36.02 -14.47
CA ILE A 43 -27.06 35.54 -13.53
C ILE A 43 -27.35 34.05 -13.34
N ALA A 44 -26.71 33.22 -14.13
CA ALA A 44 -26.62 31.80 -13.86
C ALA A 44 -25.75 31.66 -12.60
N ALA A 45 -26.40 31.53 -11.46
CA ALA A 45 -25.77 31.01 -10.26
C ALA A 45 -25.30 29.58 -10.58
N LEU A 46 -24.05 29.48 -11.00
CA LEU A 46 -23.38 28.19 -11.04
C LEU A 46 -23.29 27.68 -9.58
N PRO A 47 -23.88 26.55 -9.25
CA PRO A 47 -23.58 25.92 -7.97
C PRO A 47 -22.09 25.62 -7.99
N LEU A 48 -21.33 26.29 -7.13
CA LEU A 48 -20.01 25.82 -6.72
C LEU A 48 -20.23 24.49 -5.98
N SER A 49 -20.45 23.43 -6.74
CA SER A 49 -20.25 22.10 -6.24
C SER A 49 -18.76 21.98 -5.98
N GLU A 50 -18.36 22.20 -4.74
CA GLU A 50 -17.06 21.78 -4.26
C GLU A 50 -16.99 20.26 -4.50
N SER A 51 -16.48 19.91 -5.66
CA SER A 51 -16.11 18.54 -5.96
C SER A 51 -14.98 18.21 -5.01
N TRP A 52 -15.31 17.61 -3.89
CA TRP A 52 -14.35 16.97 -3.01
C TRP A 52 -13.61 15.95 -3.87
N SER A 53 -12.41 16.32 -4.25
CA SER A 53 -11.60 15.49 -5.15
C SER A 53 -11.31 14.16 -4.45
N PRO A 54 -11.80 13.04 -4.95
CA PRO A 54 -11.47 11.72 -4.40
C PRO A 54 -9.96 11.46 -4.43
N LEU A 55 -9.24 12.22 -5.24
CA LEU A 55 -7.78 12.16 -5.36
C LEU A 55 -7.04 12.50 -4.04
N ALA A 56 -7.54 13.49 -3.27
CA ALA A 56 -6.90 13.87 -2.00
C ALA A 56 -7.05 12.76 -0.94
N ALA A 57 -8.20 12.08 -0.91
CA ALA A 57 -8.43 10.97 0.01
C ALA A 57 -7.57 9.74 -0.36
N GLN A 58 -7.35 9.50 -1.64
CA GLN A 58 -6.52 8.41 -2.13
C GLN A 58 -5.04 8.67 -1.83
N GLU A 59 -4.55 9.90 -1.98
CA GLU A 59 -3.18 10.27 -1.64
C GLU A 59 -2.89 10.08 -0.14
N VAL A 60 -3.83 10.42 0.74
CA VAL A 60 -3.68 10.20 2.19
C VAL A 60 -3.60 8.72 2.54
N VAL A 61 -4.39 7.88 1.89
CA VAL A 61 -4.34 6.41 2.10
C VAL A 61 -3.00 5.86 1.62
N SER A 62 -2.50 6.29 0.46
CA SER A 62 -1.20 5.89 -0.06
C SER A 62 -0.07 6.21 0.92
N ARG A 63 -0.02 7.40 1.46
CA ARG A 63 0.99 7.79 2.46
C ARG A 63 0.93 6.98 3.75
N GLU A 64 -0.26 6.59 4.19
CA GLU A 64 -0.40 5.73 5.38
C GLU A 64 0.33 4.40 5.17
N PHE A 65 0.05 3.71 4.08
CA PHE A 65 0.62 2.39 3.83
C PHE A 65 2.10 2.44 3.45
N GLU A 66 2.54 3.45 2.71
CA GLU A 66 3.95 3.70 2.44
C GLU A 66 4.73 3.91 3.75
N THR A 67 4.24 4.82 4.62
CA THR A 67 4.88 5.09 5.92
C THR A 67 4.90 3.85 6.81
N LYS A 68 3.81 3.09 6.87
CA LYS A 68 3.77 1.82 7.63
C LYS A 68 4.79 0.82 7.09
N ALA A 69 4.93 0.70 5.77
CA ALA A 69 5.90 -0.19 5.13
C ALA A 69 7.35 0.19 5.50
N GLU A 70 7.66 1.48 5.46
CA GLU A 70 8.97 1.99 5.88
C GLU A 70 9.26 1.67 7.35
N VAL A 71 8.30 1.92 8.25
CA VAL A 71 8.46 1.63 9.69
C VAL A 71 8.68 0.14 9.92
N ILE A 72 7.95 -0.77 9.26
CA ILE A 72 8.15 -2.21 9.36
C ILE A 72 9.60 -2.58 8.98
N SER A 73 10.09 -2.05 7.87
CA SER A 73 11.46 -2.29 7.42
C SER A 73 12.51 -1.74 8.38
N LEU A 74 12.25 -0.56 8.98
CA LEU A 74 13.15 0.10 9.92
C LEU A 74 13.20 -0.62 11.27
N LEU A 75 12.10 -1.16 11.78
CA LEU A 75 12.03 -1.88 13.05
C LEU A 75 13.06 -3.01 13.12
N GLY A 76 13.33 -3.67 11.98
CA GLY A 76 14.38 -4.66 11.86
C GLY A 76 15.80 -4.17 12.23
N LYS A 77 16.04 -2.86 12.27
CA LYS A 77 17.34 -2.28 12.67
C LYS A 77 17.41 -1.97 14.18
N PHE A 78 16.26 -1.85 14.83
CA PHE A 78 16.16 -1.44 16.23
C PHE A 78 15.81 -2.58 17.18
N VAL A 79 15.67 -3.78 16.65
CA VAL A 79 15.41 -4.99 17.44
C VAL A 79 16.62 -5.90 17.37
N THR A 80 17.05 -6.41 18.51
CA THR A 80 18.08 -7.43 18.61
C THR A 80 17.43 -8.78 18.85
N TRP A 81 17.68 -9.73 17.94
CA TRP A 81 17.26 -11.11 18.04
C TRP A 81 18.30 -11.98 18.76
N PRO A 82 17.88 -13.09 19.37
CA PRO A 82 18.82 -14.11 19.89
C PRO A 82 19.79 -14.59 18.80
N SER A 83 21.02 -14.93 19.19
CA SER A 83 22.10 -15.30 18.27
C SER A 83 21.72 -16.41 17.27
N ALA A 84 20.88 -17.35 17.69
CA ALA A 84 20.40 -18.44 16.84
C ALA A 84 19.59 -17.98 15.60
N VAL A 85 18.96 -16.79 15.67
CA VAL A 85 18.04 -16.30 14.62
C VAL A 85 18.37 -14.89 14.14
N VAL A 86 19.55 -14.37 14.44
CA VAL A 86 19.98 -13.04 13.99
C VAL A 86 19.92 -12.95 12.46
N PRO A 87 19.26 -11.93 11.88
CA PRO A 87 19.27 -11.70 10.44
C PRO A 87 20.68 -11.47 9.90
N SER A 88 21.00 -12.08 8.77
CA SER A 88 22.28 -11.98 8.09
C SER A 88 22.09 -12.08 6.57
N ALA A 89 23.17 -11.97 5.80
CA ALA A 89 23.11 -12.18 4.35
C ALA A 89 22.60 -13.59 3.98
N GLN A 90 22.99 -14.61 4.78
CA GLN A 90 22.58 -16.01 4.57
C GLN A 90 21.20 -16.32 5.21
N ARG A 91 20.78 -15.52 6.16
CA ARG A 91 19.51 -15.62 6.84
C ARG A 91 18.81 -14.25 6.77
N PRO A 92 18.05 -13.96 5.71
CA PRO A 92 17.41 -12.66 5.53
C PRO A 92 16.42 -12.33 6.65
N LEU A 93 16.28 -11.04 6.96
CA LEU A 93 15.19 -10.56 7.79
C LEU A 93 13.87 -10.95 7.13
N THR A 94 13.09 -11.81 7.77
CA THR A 94 11.81 -12.25 7.24
C THR A 94 10.68 -11.48 7.88
N ILE A 95 9.91 -10.77 7.06
CA ILE A 95 8.69 -10.06 7.44
C ILE A 95 7.50 -10.93 7.03
N GLY A 96 6.67 -11.34 7.99
CA GLY A 96 5.42 -12.05 7.75
C GLY A 96 4.24 -11.08 7.76
N LEU A 97 3.31 -11.25 6.85
CA LEU A 97 1.99 -10.60 6.87
C LEU A 97 0.95 -11.67 7.14
N LEU A 98 0.14 -11.50 8.18
CA LEU A 98 -0.94 -12.42 8.52
C LEU A 98 -2.30 -11.76 8.23
N GLY A 99 -3.04 -12.33 7.30
CA GLY A 99 -4.32 -11.85 6.80
C GLY A 99 -4.22 -11.12 5.48
N HIS A 100 -5.22 -10.28 5.18
CA HIS A 100 -5.24 -9.51 3.93
C HIS A 100 -4.08 -8.52 3.89
N ASP A 101 -3.40 -8.43 2.75
CA ASP A 101 -2.29 -7.48 2.57
C ASP A 101 -2.84 -6.05 2.35
N PRO A 102 -2.62 -5.12 3.31
CA PRO A 102 -3.13 -3.76 3.18
C PRO A 102 -2.24 -2.87 2.30
N PHE A 103 -1.03 -3.35 1.94
CA PHE A 103 -0.03 -2.55 1.22
C PHE A 103 -0.23 -2.56 -0.30
N ILE A 104 -1.24 -3.27 -0.81
CA ILE A 104 -1.54 -3.30 -2.24
C ILE A 104 -2.44 -2.11 -2.60
N GLU A 105 -1.93 -1.22 -3.43
CA GLU A 105 -2.66 -0.08 -3.94
C GLU A 105 -2.42 0.07 -5.45
N ASN A 106 -3.49 0.23 -6.23
CA ASN A 106 -3.41 0.36 -7.70
C ASN A 106 -2.56 -0.72 -8.39
N GLY A 107 -2.59 -1.95 -7.87
CA GLY A 107 -1.78 -3.07 -8.37
C GLY A 107 -0.31 -3.05 -7.97
N VAL A 108 0.10 -2.10 -7.13
CA VAL A 108 1.46 -1.96 -6.62
C VAL A 108 1.48 -2.24 -5.12
N ASN A 109 2.44 -3.04 -4.66
CA ASN A 109 2.62 -3.31 -3.24
C ASN A 109 3.70 -2.41 -2.65
N GLN A 110 3.32 -1.51 -1.77
CA GLN A 110 4.21 -0.53 -1.13
C GLN A 110 5.29 -1.21 -0.27
N LEU A 111 4.95 -2.27 0.44
CA LEU A 111 5.93 -3.01 1.24
C LEU A 111 6.99 -3.68 0.36
N ASP A 112 6.59 -4.27 -0.76
CA ASP A 112 7.54 -4.89 -1.68
C ASP A 112 8.47 -3.85 -2.32
N GLN A 113 7.99 -2.64 -2.60
CA GLN A 113 8.83 -1.52 -3.09
C GLN A 113 9.87 -1.09 -2.05
N VAL A 114 9.44 -0.88 -0.80
CA VAL A 114 10.35 -0.54 0.31
C VAL A 114 11.41 -1.63 0.51
N VAL A 115 10.98 -2.89 0.49
CA VAL A 115 11.89 -4.04 0.63
C VAL A 115 12.87 -4.12 -0.54
N ALA A 116 12.43 -3.86 -1.78
CA ALA A 116 13.30 -3.82 -2.95
C ALA A 116 14.36 -2.72 -2.83
N ALA A 117 13.96 -1.52 -2.37
CA ALA A 117 14.88 -0.41 -2.11
C ALA A 117 15.91 -0.75 -1.02
N GLU A 118 15.50 -1.42 0.06
CA GLU A 118 16.41 -1.85 1.12
C GLU A 118 17.36 -2.96 0.67
N ARG A 119 16.90 -3.87 -0.21
CA ARG A 119 17.77 -4.88 -0.84
C ARG A 119 18.83 -4.25 -1.74
N ALA A 120 18.48 -3.22 -2.49
CA ALA A 120 19.43 -2.45 -3.30
C ALA A 120 20.53 -1.79 -2.44
N LYS A 121 20.25 -1.49 -1.16
CA LYS A 121 21.21 -1.01 -0.17
C LYS A 121 21.98 -2.14 0.53
N GLY A 122 21.86 -3.38 0.06
CA GLY A 122 22.58 -4.54 0.58
C GLY A 122 21.91 -5.24 1.78
N ARG A 123 20.67 -4.89 2.14
CA ARG A 123 19.95 -5.58 3.21
C ARG A 123 19.22 -6.82 2.69
N ALA A 124 19.49 -7.96 3.29
CA ALA A 124 18.76 -9.19 2.98
C ALA A 124 17.39 -9.18 3.70
N ILE A 125 16.31 -8.88 2.99
CA ILE A 125 14.94 -8.88 3.52
C ILE A 125 14.03 -9.71 2.61
N VAL A 126 13.11 -10.49 3.23
CA VAL A 126 12.11 -11.31 2.53
C VAL A 126 10.73 -11.04 3.14
N VAL A 127 9.71 -10.91 2.30
CA VAL A 127 8.31 -10.82 2.72
C VAL A 127 7.62 -12.16 2.49
N ARG A 128 6.87 -12.64 3.47
CA ARG A 128 6.01 -13.80 3.40
C ARG A 128 4.58 -13.41 3.74
N ARG A 129 3.62 -13.94 3.00
CA ARG A 129 2.20 -13.68 3.18
C ARG A 129 1.49 -14.95 3.62
N PHE A 130 0.69 -14.84 4.67
CA PHE A 130 -0.07 -15.94 5.26
C PHE A 130 -1.54 -15.58 5.30
N ASP A 131 -2.36 -16.25 4.50
CA ASP A 131 -3.81 -16.01 4.48
C ASP A 131 -4.47 -16.38 5.81
N SER A 132 -3.87 -17.32 6.53
CA SER A 132 -4.35 -17.80 7.83
C SER A 132 -3.21 -18.24 8.74
N ALA A 133 -3.51 -18.32 10.03
CA ALA A 133 -2.60 -18.83 11.05
C ALA A 133 -2.14 -20.28 10.80
N LYS A 134 -2.93 -21.07 10.06
CA LYS A 134 -2.59 -22.47 9.70
C LYS A 134 -1.39 -22.58 8.76
N ASN A 135 -1.20 -21.55 7.92
CA ASN A 135 -0.12 -21.49 6.92
C ASN A 135 1.11 -20.74 7.43
N TYR A 136 1.09 -20.34 8.70
CA TYR A 136 2.18 -19.58 9.30
C TYR A 136 3.51 -20.33 9.24
N GLN A 137 4.55 -19.60 8.92
CA GLN A 137 5.94 -20.05 9.01
C GLN A 137 6.74 -19.03 9.81
N THR A 138 7.72 -19.50 10.56
CA THR A 138 8.57 -18.64 11.40
C THR A 138 9.14 -17.46 10.61
N CYS A 139 9.02 -16.29 11.19
CA CYS A 139 9.54 -15.03 10.66
C CYS A 139 10.14 -14.19 11.78
N HIS A 140 10.81 -13.09 11.45
CA HIS A 140 11.40 -12.20 12.46
C HIS A 140 10.39 -11.12 12.93
N ILE A 141 9.61 -10.61 12.00
CA ILE A 141 8.53 -9.63 12.25
C ILE A 141 7.24 -10.24 11.72
N LEU A 142 6.19 -10.29 12.53
CA LEU A 142 4.87 -10.71 12.09
C LEU A 142 3.90 -9.53 12.21
N TYR A 143 3.49 -8.99 11.08
CA TYR A 143 2.44 -7.99 11.01
C TYR A 143 1.07 -8.65 10.92
N VAL A 144 0.18 -8.33 11.85
CA VAL A 144 -1.21 -8.77 11.84
C VAL A 144 -2.06 -7.69 11.20
N SER A 145 -2.58 -7.99 10.03
CA SER A 145 -3.42 -7.06 9.30
C SER A 145 -4.77 -6.86 9.99
N ASP A 146 -5.11 -5.60 10.22
CA ASP A 146 -6.42 -5.15 10.72
C ASP A 146 -7.42 -4.95 9.59
N THR A 147 -6.93 -4.93 8.34
CA THR A 147 -7.81 -4.87 7.18
C THR A 147 -8.62 -6.15 7.03
N ALA A 148 -9.90 -5.95 6.99
CA ALA A 148 -10.85 -6.99 6.69
C ALA A 148 -10.97 -7.12 5.16
N ALA A 149 -11.05 -8.34 4.65
CA ALA A 149 -11.65 -8.53 3.33
C ALA A 149 -13.07 -7.91 3.34
N PRO A 150 -13.61 -7.43 2.20
CA PRO A 150 -14.81 -6.59 2.14
C PRO A 150 -16.05 -7.06 2.91
N ASN A 151 -16.02 -8.26 3.47
CA ASN A 151 -17.11 -8.88 4.24
C ASN A 151 -16.70 -9.45 5.60
N SER A 152 -15.51 -9.12 6.13
CA SER A 152 -15.06 -9.67 7.40
C SER A 152 -15.19 -8.67 8.54
N VAL A 153 -15.82 -9.14 9.58
CA VAL A 153 -16.20 -8.44 10.79
C VAL A 153 -14.98 -8.30 11.73
N GLU A 154 -15.02 -7.33 12.63
CA GLU A 154 -14.10 -7.15 13.76
C GLU A 154 -13.72 -8.46 14.48
N GLN A 155 -14.63 -9.41 14.51
CA GLN A 155 -14.43 -10.75 15.05
C GLN A 155 -13.29 -11.51 14.36
N ALA A 156 -13.20 -11.44 13.02
CA ALA A 156 -12.13 -12.12 12.28
C ALA A 156 -10.73 -11.54 12.55
N PHE A 157 -10.65 -10.25 12.81
CA PHE A 157 -9.40 -9.61 13.26
C PHE A 157 -9.00 -10.08 14.67
N LYS A 158 -9.95 -10.12 15.60
CA LYS A 158 -9.71 -10.60 16.97
C LYS A 158 -9.19 -12.04 16.98
N GLU A 159 -9.84 -12.94 16.23
CA GLU A 159 -9.42 -14.34 16.12
C GLU A 159 -8.02 -14.46 15.51
N ARG A 160 -7.72 -13.65 14.49
CA ARG A 160 -6.39 -13.60 13.86
C ARG A 160 -5.32 -13.11 14.82
N LEU A 161 -5.63 -12.07 15.61
CA LEU A 161 -4.72 -11.55 16.62
C LEU A 161 -4.46 -12.57 17.72
N ASP A 162 -5.51 -13.20 18.26
CA ASP A 162 -5.40 -14.21 19.30
C ASP A 162 -4.59 -15.44 18.82
N ALA A 163 -4.77 -15.82 17.55
CA ALA A 163 -3.95 -16.86 16.91
C ALA A 163 -2.49 -16.41 16.77
N ALA A 164 -2.22 -15.18 16.34
CA ALA A 164 -0.87 -14.65 16.22
C ALA A 164 -0.14 -14.59 17.56
N LEU A 165 -0.81 -14.13 18.62
CA LEU A 165 -0.26 -14.11 19.98
C LEU A 165 0.12 -15.51 20.46
N LYS A 166 -0.71 -16.52 20.18
CA LYS A 166 -0.40 -17.93 20.52
C LYS A 166 0.78 -18.47 19.71
N LEU A 167 0.84 -18.18 18.41
CA LEU A 167 1.90 -18.63 17.52
C LEU A 167 3.26 -18.03 17.84
N THR A 168 3.28 -16.82 18.37
CA THR A 168 4.52 -16.08 18.65
C THR A 168 4.92 -16.10 20.13
N ALA A 169 4.13 -16.73 20.98
CA ALA A 169 4.42 -16.79 22.43
C ALA A 169 5.74 -17.53 22.70
N GLY A 170 6.73 -16.83 23.26
CA GLY A 170 8.07 -17.36 23.55
C GLY A 170 8.96 -17.57 22.32
N GLU A 171 8.47 -17.28 21.13
CA GLU A 171 9.24 -17.33 19.89
C GLU A 171 9.92 -15.98 19.63
N PRO A 172 11.12 -15.96 19.04
CA PRO A 172 11.86 -14.73 18.77
C PRO A 172 11.26 -13.93 17.59
N VAL A 173 9.99 -13.58 17.72
CA VAL A 173 9.20 -12.89 16.71
C VAL A 173 8.70 -11.56 17.28
N LEU A 174 8.94 -10.46 16.57
CA LEU A 174 8.36 -9.16 16.86
C LEU A 174 6.93 -9.13 16.30
N LEU A 175 5.95 -9.25 17.18
CA LEU A 175 4.54 -9.13 16.79
C LEU A 175 4.20 -7.65 16.61
N LEU A 176 3.64 -7.30 15.47
CA LEU A 176 3.35 -5.95 15.02
C LEU A 176 1.89 -5.81 14.60
N GLY A 177 1.22 -4.77 15.05
CA GLY A 177 -0.15 -4.44 14.68
C GLY A 177 -0.31 -3.00 14.20
N ALA A 178 -1.54 -2.63 13.81
CA ALA A 178 -1.86 -1.28 13.36
C ALA A 178 -3.27 -0.81 13.81
N ALA A 179 -3.79 -1.36 14.90
CA ALA A 179 -5.11 -1.01 15.42
C ALA A 179 -5.04 -0.48 16.86
N PRO A 180 -5.99 0.37 17.31
CA PRO A 180 -6.00 0.93 18.65
C PRO A 180 -5.98 -0.13 19.76
N GLY A 181 -5.18 0.11 20.81
CA GLY A 181 -5.15 -0.70 22.01
C GLY A 181 -4.39 -2.02 21.92
N LEU A 182 -3.71 -2.32 20.82
CA LEU A 182 -2.96 -3.56 20.66
C LEU A 182 -1.70 -3.62 21.53
N GLY A 183 -1.05 -2.48 21.75
CA GLY A 183 0.14 -2.41 22.60
C GLY A 183 -0.11 -2.93 24.02
N SER A 184 -1.30 -2.69 24.60
CA SER A 184 -1.68 -3.20 25.92
C SER A 184 -2.24 -4.63 25.92
N ARG A 185 -2.30 -5.28 24.76
CA ARG A 185 -2.76 -6.67 24.60
C ARG A 185 -1.64 -7.65 24.27
N GLY A 186 -0.38 -7.29 24.55
CA GLY A 186 0.77 -8.15 24.33
C GLY A 186 1.40 -8.07 22.95
N VAL A 187 0.97 -7.13 22.10
CA VAL A 187 1.63 -6.83 20.83
C VAL A 187 2.88 -6.00 21.11
N ALA A 188 4.04 -6.43 20.59
CA ALA A 188 5.32 -5.80 20.92
C ALA A 188 5.52 -4.43 20.27
N ALA A 189 4.93 -4.20 19.10
CA ALA A 189 4.92 -2.90 18.44
C ALA A 189 3.56 -2.66 17.75
N ASN A 190 3.07 -1.43 17.79
CA ASN A 190 1.78 -1.09 17.20
C ASN A 190 1.87 0.27 16.49
N MET A 191 1.47 0.33 15.25
CA MET A 191 1.56 1.52 14.40
C MET A 191 0.19 2.19 14.26
N LEU A 192 0.04 3.38 14.84
CA LEU A 192 -1.17 4.17 14.71
C LEU A 192 -0.92 5.33 13.76
N PHE A 193 -1.69 5.42 12.70
CA PHE A 193 -1.59 6.52 11.76
C PHE A 193 -2.57 7.63 12.10
N ASP A 194 -2.05 8.82 12.39
CA ASP A 194 -2.84 10.02 12.61
C ASP A 194 -3.07 10.71 11.25
N ARG A 195 -4.28 10.57 10.72
CA ARG A 195 -4.69 11.15 9.45
C ARG A 195 -4.76 12.68 9.48
N THR A 196 -4.95 13.28 10.66
CA THR A 196 -5.04 14.73 10.82
C THR A 196 -3.68 15.39 10.57
N ASN A 197 -2.63 14.77 11.11
CA ASN A 197 -1.26 15.28 11.05
C ASN A 197 -0.39 14.55 10.01
N ASN A 198 -0.96 13.55 9.34
CA ASN A 198 -0.25 12.68 8.39
C ASN A 198 1.02 12.07 8.99
N ARG A 199 0.93 11.61 10.24
CA ARG A 199 2.05 11.07 11.03
C ARG A 199 1.72 9.70 11.61
N ILE A 200 2.77 8.90 11.76
CA ILE A 200 2.68 7.65 12.49
C ILE A 200 3.05 7.87 13.95
N ARG A 201 2.27 7.28 14.86
CA ARG A 201 2.60 7.08 16.27
C ARG A 201 2.91 5.60 16.45
N LEU A 202 4.02 5.31 17.09
CA LEU A 202 4.50 3.96 17.33
C LEU A 202 4.39 3.64 18.81
N GLU A 203 3.47 2.75 19.18
CA GLU A 203 3.42 2.18 20.52
C GLU A 203 4.39 1.00 20.58
N ILE A 204 5.28 1.00 21.56
CA ILE A 204 6.21 -0.10 21.82
C ILE A 204 5.94 -0.66 23.21
N ASN A 205 5.78 -1.99 23.26
CA ASN A 205 5.71 -2.75 24.49
C ASN A 205 7.02 -3.55 24.69
N PRO A 206 8.00 -3.00 25.44
CA PRO A 206 9.27 -3.66 25.65
C PRO A 206 9.13 -4.99 26.41
N ASP A 207 8.13 -5.09 27.28
CA ASP A 207 7.90 -6.28 28.10
C ASP A 207 7.37 -7.43 27.23
N ALA A 208 6.49 -7.11 26.26
CA ALA A 208 6.04 -8.07 25.24
C ALA A 208 7.20 -8.54 24.34
N ALA A 209 8.06 -7.63 23.90
CA ALA A 209 9.26 -7.98 23.16
C ALA A 209 10.21 -8.88 23.96
N ALA A 210 10.43 -8.55 25.25
CA ALA A 210 11.31 -9.30 26.12
C ALA A 210 10.82 -10.74 26.40
N ARG A 211 9.50 -10.95 26.51
CA ARG A 211 8.91 -12.30 26.64
C ARG A 211 9.24 -13.20 25.44
N ASN A 212 9.44 -12.60 24.29
CA ASN A 212 9.84 -13.29 23.04
C ASN A 212 11.39 -13.31 22.86
N GLY A 213 12.16 -13.00 23.91
CA GLY A 213 13.63 -12.98 23.85
C GLY A 213 14.22 -11.84 23.04
N LEU A 214 13.42 -10.83 22.67
CA LEU A 214 13.85 -9.70 21.87
C LEU A 214 14.28 -8.52 22.75
N LYS A 215 15.24 -7.73 22.26
CA LYS A 215 15.65 -6.48 22.90
C LYS A 215 15.39 -5.32 21.97
N VAL A 216 14.62 -4.35 22.44
CA VAL A 216 14.35 -3.11 21.68
C VAL A 216 15.46 -2.12 22.01
N ALA A 217 16.04 -1.53 20.97
CA ALA A 217 17.13 -0.57 21.14
C ALA A 217 16.65 0.70 21.88
N PRO A 218 17.38 1.20 22.88
CA PRO A 218 17.01 2.41 23.62
C PRO A 218 16.86 3.65 22.73
N GLN A 219 17.57 3.68 21.60
CA GLN A 219 17.45 4.75 20.60
C GLN A 219 16.05 4.84 20.00
N LEU A 220 15.40 3.70 19.74
CA LEU A 220 14.01 3.67 19.27
C LEU A 220 13.07 4.24 20.31
N LEU A 221 13.23 3.82 21.58
CA LEU A 221 12.34 4.23 22.68
C LEU A 221 12.41 5.72 23.02
N ARG A 222 13.44 6.43 22.56
CA ARG A 222 13.63 7.88 22.76
C ARG A 222 13.06 8.74 21.61
N LEU A 223 12.57 8.13 20.55
CA LEU A 223 12.02 8.90 19.44
C LEU A 223 10.71 9.57 19.86
N PRO A 224 10.47 10.83 19.46
CA PRO A 224 9.26 11.58 19.83
C PRO A 224 7.95 10.94 19.34
N VAL A 225 8.03 10.08 18.33
CA VAL A 225 6.88 9.36 17.75
C VAL A 225 6.58 8.06 18.49
N VAL A 226 7.42 7.67 19.46
CA VAL A 226 7.29 6.42 20.21
C VAL A 226 6.64 6.67 21.57
N GLU A 227 5.61 5.91 21.85
CA GLU A 227 4.96 5.79 23.15
C GLU A 227 5.27 4.41 23.72
N ILE A 228 5.78 4.39 24.97
CA ILE A 228 6.02 3.13 25.68
C ILE A 228 4.72 2.71 26.36
N VAL A 229 4.23 1.54 25.99
CA VAL A 229 3.03 0.93 26.57
C VAL A 229 3.38 -0.35 27.32
N ARG A 230 2.49 -0.79 28.22
CA ARG A 230 2.62 -2.04 28.97
C ARG A 230 1.31 -2.82 28.92
N ASP A 231 1.38 -4.10 29.16
CA ASP A 231 0.19 -4.94 29.26
C ASP A 231 -0.71 -4.48 30.43
N LYS A 232 -2.01 -4.60 30.25
CA LYS A 232 -3.02 -4.37 31.28
C LYS A 232 -3.29 -5.65 32.05
#